data_79d0e62f877a85c0763793ea8cc39f1f
#
_entry.id   79d0e62f877a85c0763793ea8cc39f1f
#
_cell.length_a   1.000
_cell.length_b   1.000
_cell.length_c   1.000
_cell.angle_alpha   90.00
_cell.angle_beta   90.00
_cell.angle_gamma   90.00
#
_symmetry.space_group_name_H-M   'P 1'
#
loop_
_entity.id
_entity.type
_entity.pdbx_description
1 polymer ?
#
loop_
_entity_poly.entity_id
_entity_poly.type
_entity_poly.pdbx_seq_one_letter_code
_entity_poly.pdbx_strand_id
1 'polypeptide(L)'
;PFYAVLTYNGLQKWTPHRPADNPIAAAFNRHQMSDKGFGPAAGPMAPSLLADQFRLEGDSVLEGESPWRLDQRERILVAELQRGHAMAVLETGALDPKTVEAWVKVIRSAVEIGHTDIFATPA
;
A
#
# COMPACT_ATOMS: atom_id res chain seq x y z
N PRO A 1 10.76 16.85 17.11
CA PRO A 1 10.22 16.60 15.78
C PRO A 1 10.12 15.12 15.47
N PHE A 2 9.14 14.74 14.69
CA PHE A 2 8.93 13.37 14.23
C PHE A 2 8.85 13.36 12.71
N TYR A 3 9.48 12.38 12.07
CA TYR A 3 9.48 12.25 10.62
C TYR A 3 9.26 10.79 10.21
N ALA A 4 8.20 10.53 9.45
CA ALA A 4 7.90 9.22 8.89
C ALA A 4 7.83 9.33 7.37
N VAL A 5 8.56 8.47 6.68
CA VAL A 5 8.63 8.45 5.22
C VAL A 5 8.14 7.11 4.67
N LEU A 6 7.66 7.14 3.43
CA LEU A 6 7.25 5.94 2.69
C LEU A 6 6.19 5.11 3.43
N THR A 7 5.24 5.78 4.08
CA THR A 7 4.13 5.09 4.73
C THR A 7 3.05 4.81 3.68
N TYR A 8 2.80 3.52 3.41
CA TYR A 8 1.82 3.08 2.42
C TYR A 8 0.43 3.67 2.71
N ASN A 9 -0.21 4.23 1.70
CA ASN A 9 -1.50 4.91 1.83
C ASN A 9 -2.65 4.22 1.07
N GLY A 10 -2.44 3.03 0.57
CA GLY A 10 -3.48 2.24 -0.10
C GLY A 10 -3.54 2.40 -1.61
N LEU A 11 -2.81 3.35 -2.18
CA LEU A 11 -2.84 3.57 -3.62
C LEU A 11 -1.97 2.55 -4.36
N GLN A 12 -2.58 1.88 -5.36
CA GLN A 12 -1.87 1.02 -6.29
C GLN A 12 -2.41 1.29 -7.69
N LYS A 13 -1.50 1.54 -8.63
CA LYS A 13 -1.86 1.67 -10.06
C LYS A 13 -0.94 0.78 -10.87
N TRP A 14 -1.51 -0.26 -11.43
CA TRP A 14 -0.81 -1.22 -12.29
C TRP A 14 -1.06 -0.90 -13.75
N THR A 15 -0.01 -0.95 -14.57
CA THR A 15 -0.10 -0.72 -16.01
C THR A 15 0.40 -1.95 -16.76
N PRO A 16 -0.35 -2.51 -17.70
CA PRO A 16 -1.70 -2.12 -18.10
C PRO A 16 -2.73 -2.45 -17.01
N HIS A 17 -3.79 -1.64 -16.95
CA HIS A 17 -4.88 -1.88 -15.98
C HIS A 17 -5.67 -3.13 -16.35
N ARG A 18 -6.11 -3.88 -15.32
CA ARG A 18 -6.97 -5.06 -15.48
C ARG A 18 -8.15 -4.98 -14.50
N PRO A 19 -9.31 -5.57 -14.84
CA PRO A 19 -10.50 -5.50 -13.98
C PRO A 19 -10.28 -6.03 -12.56
N ALA A 20 -9.41 -7.03 -12.38
CA ALA A 20 -9.12 -7.58 -11.06
C ALA A 20 -8.22 -6.69 -10.20
N ASP A 21 -7.61 -5.64 -10.76
CA ASP A 21 -6.70 -4.77 -10.01
C ASP A 21 -7.37 -4.16 -8.78
N ASN A 22 -8.60 -3.65 -8.92
CA ASN A 22 -9.30 -3.01 -7.80
C ASN A 22 -9.69 -3.98 -6.69
N PRO A 23 -10.32 -5.14 -6.98
CA PRO A 23 -10.59 -6.14 -5.95
C PRO A 23 -9.33 -6.65 -5.24
N ILE A 24 -8.24 -6.82 -5.98
CA ILE A 24 -6.97 -7.27 -5.42
C ILE A 24 -6.37 -6.19 -4.51
N ALA A 25 -6.39 -4.94 -4.93
CA ALA A 25 -5.93 -3.83 -4.09
C ALA A 25 -6.75 -3.74 -2.79
N ALA A 26 -8.08 -3.87 -2.88
CA ALA A 26 -8.94 -3.85 -1.70
C ALA A 26 -8.62 -5.00 -0.74
N ALA A 27 -8.41 -6.21 -1.25
CA ALA A 27 -8.06 -7.37 -0.44
C ALA A 27 -6.67 -7.20 0.20
N PHE A 28 -5.71 -6.69 -0.57
CA PHE A 28 -4.37 -6.38 -0.05
C PHE A 28 -4.45 -5.37 1.09
N ASN A 29 -5.20 -4.29 0.91
CA ASN A 29 -5.36 -3.26 1.92
C ASN A 29 -5.98 -3.81 3.21
N ARG A 30 -6.95 -4.71 3.11
CA ARG A 30 -7.50 -5.40 4.29
C ARG A 30 -6.46 -6.29 4.95
N HIS A 31 -5.62 -6.98 4.18
CA HIS A 31 -4.53 -7.79 4.72
C HIS A 31 -3.56 -6.95 5.55
N GLN A 32 -3.29 -5.72 5.12
CA GLN A 32 -2.42 -4.79 5.86
C GLN A 32 -3.01 -4.35 7.20
N MET A 33 -4.32 -4.51 7.39
CA MET A 33 -5.02 -4.18 8.64
C MET A 33 -5.16 -5.40 9.57
N SER A 34 -4.71 -6.56 9.16
CA SER A 34 -4.84 -7.80 9.94
C SER A 34 -3.90 -7.80 11.14
N ASP A 35 -4.29 -8.58 12.17
CA ASP A 35 -3.49 -8.79 13.37
C ASP A 35 -2.29 -9.68 13.04
N LYS A 36 -1.08 -9.18 13.31
CA LYS A 36 0.19 -9.90 13.14
C LYS A 36 0.89 -10.15 14.47
N GLY A 37 0.14 -10.20 15.55
CA GLY A 37 0.62 -10.48 16.89
C GLY A 37 0.50 -9.31 17.88
N PHE A 38 0.14 -8.11 17.41
CA PHE A 38 0.05 -6.89 18.23
C PHE A 38 -1.33 -6.23 18.14
N GLY A 39 -2.36 -6.96 17.70
CA GLY A 39 -3.69 -6.43 17.44
C GLY A 39 -3.84 -5.95 15.99
N PRO A 40 -5.04 -5.49 15.60
CA PRO A 40 -5.28 -4.98 14.27
C PRO A 40 -4.36 -3.81 13.94
N ALA A 41 -3.82 -3.81 12.71
CA ALA A 41 -2.96 -2.74 12.21
C ALA A 41 -3.79 -1.66 11.52
N ALA A 42 -3.24 -0.45 11.43
CA ALA A 42 -3.88 0.67 10.74
C ALA A 42 -3.89 0.49 9.22
N GLY A 43 -2.93 -0.27 8.67
CA GLY A 43 -2.81 -0.50 7.24
C GLY A 43 -2.73 0.78 6.43
N PRO A 44 -3.54 0.90 5.33
CA PRO A 44 -3.52 2.09 4.47
C PRO A 44 -3.93 3.39 5.18
N MET A 45 -4.59 3.29 6.32
CA MET A 45 -5.01 4.46 7.10
C MET A 45 -3.90 4.99 8.01
N ALA A 46 -2.77 4.29 8.12
CA ALA A 46 -1.70 4.65 9.04
C ALA A 46 -1.22 6.12 8.87
N PRO A 47 -1.01 6.63 7.64
CA PRO A 47 -0.57 8.02 7.51
C PRO A 47 -1.55 9.02 8.11
N SER A 48 -2.85 8.90 7.78
CA SER A 48 -3.85 9.84 8.27
C SER A 48 -4.07 9.73 9.77
N LEU A 49 -4.10 8.52 10.31
CA LEU A 49 -4.24 8.31 11.76
C LEU A 49 -3.05 8.89 12.52
N LEU A 50 -1.85 8.70 12.00
CA LEU A 50 -0.63 9.25 12.63
C LEU A 50 -0.64 10.77 12.60
N ALA A 51 -0.98 11.38 11.47
CA ALA A 51 -1.07 12.82 11.34
C ALA A 51 -2.11 13.41 12.32
N ASP A 52 -3.29 12.78 12.39
CA ASP A 52 -4.36 13.22 13.29
C ASP A 52 -3.94 13.13 14.75
N GLN A 53 -3.23 12.06 15.13
CA GLN A 53 -2.76 11.90 16.50
C GLN A 53 -1.79 13.01 16.90
N PHE A 54 -0.85 13.37 16.04
CA PHE A 54 0.06 14.47 16.31
C PHE A 54 -0.66 15.83 16.41
N ARG A 55 -1.67 16.05 15.57
CA ARG A 55 -2.47 17.27 15.63
C ARG A 55 -3.28 17.34 16.93
N LEU A 56 -3.81 16.23 17.40
CA LEU A 56 -4.52 16.16 18.69
C LEU A 56 -3.60 16.49 19.87
N GLU A 57 -2.32 16.20 19.75
CA GLU A 57 -1.31 16.53 20.76
C GLU A 57 -0.79 17.97 20.64
N GLY A 58 -1.31 18.74 19.70
CA GLY A 58 -0.96 20.14 19.52
C GLY A 58 0.18 20.40 18.57
N ASP A 59 0.68 19.38 17.89
CA ASP A 59 1.78 19.54 16.94
C ASP A 59 1.31 20.14 15.60
N SER A 60 2.21 20.82 14.92
CA SER A 60 2.07 21.18 13.52
C SER A 60 2.48 20.00 12.67
N VAL A 61 1.66 19.63 11.67
CA VAL A 61 1.92 18.48 10.81
C VAL A 61 1.97 18.92 9.35
N LEU A 62 3.04 18.54 8.66
CA LEU A 62 3.17 18.62 7.22
C LEU A 62 3.06 17.22 6.63
N GLU A 63 2.33 17.09 5.53
CA GLU A 63 2.18 15.84 4.80
C GLU A 63 2.62 16.05 3.36
N GLY A 64 3.25 15.04 2.78
CA GLY A 64 3.64 15.03 1.38
C GLY A 64 3.54 13.66 0.80
N GLU A 65 3.35 13.55 -0.50
CA GLU A 65 3.28 12.27 -1.20
C GLU A 65 4.64 11.92 -1.79
N SER A 66 5.05 10.66 -1.62
CA SER A 66 6.29 10.12 -2.18
C SER A 66 6.02 8.75 -2.82
N PRO A 67 5.23 8.70 -3.90
CA PRO A 67 4.90 7.43 -4.53
C PRO A 67 6.11 6.79 -5.18
N TRP A 68 6.18 5.45 -5.11
CA TRP A 68 7.07 4.70 -5.96
C TRP A 68 6.46 4.63 -7.36
N ARG A 69 7.23 5.03 -8.34
CA ARG A 69 6.86 4.91 -9.76
C ARG A 69 7.90 4.04 -10.44
N LEU A 70 7.54 2.77 -10.65
CA LEU A 70 8.44 1.76 -11.24
C LEU A 70 8.00 1.49 -12.67
N ASP A 71 8.96 1.39 -13.58
CA ASP A 71 8.71 1.15 -14.99
C ASP A 71 9.46 -0.10 -15.48
N GLN A 72 9.62 -0.25 -16.81
CA GLN A 72 10.27 -1.43 -17.38
C GLN A 72 11.73 -1.61 -16.97
N ARG A 73 12.41 -0.54 -16.57
CA ARG A 73 13.79 -0.63 -16.05
C ARG A 73 13.85 -1.40 -14.74
N GLU A 74 12.75 -1.38 -13.98
CA GLU A 74 12.62 -2.10 -12.71
C GLU A 74 11.67 -3.31 -12.84
N ARG A 75 11.62 -3.94 -14.02
CA ARG A 75 10.64 -5.01 -14.30
C ARG A 75 10.72 -6.19 -13.30
N ILE A 76 11.91 -6.49 -12.80
CA ILE A 76 12.08 -7.56 -11.81
C ILE A 76 11.41 -7.19 -10.51
N LEU A 77 11.61 -5.94 -10.06
CA LEU A 77 10.98 -5.43 -8.85
C LEU A 77 9.45 -5.33 -9.01
N VAL A 78 8.96 -4.89 -10.18
CA VAL A 78 7.52 -4.87 -10.47
C VAL A 78 6.92 -6.26 -10.34
N ALA A 79 7.57 -7.28 -10.92
CA ALA A 79 7.11 -8.67 -10.83
C ALA A 79 7.15 -9.20 -9.39
N GLU A 80 8.18 -8.86 -8.62
CA GLU A 80 8.30 -9.25 -7.21
C GLU A 80 7.20 -8.63 -6.36
N LEU A 81 6.91 -7.34 -6.58
CA LEU A 81 5.79 -6.66 -5.89
C LEU A 81 4.46 -7.31 -6.23
N GLN A 82 4.22 -7.60 -7.51
CA GLN A 82 2.99 -8.26 -7.95
C GLN A 82 2.82 -9.62 -7.28
N ARG A 83 3.89 -10.41 -7.21
CA ARG A 83 3.87 -11.72 -6.57
C ARG A 83 3.62 -11.61 -5.07
N GLY A 84 4.29 -10.66 -4.39
CA GLY A 84 4.07 -10.42 -2.96
C GLY A 84 2.65 -9.99 -2.65
N HIS A 85 2.06 -9.14 -3.47
CA HIS A 85 0.66 -8.73 -3.33
C HIS A 85 -0.28 -9.92 -3.52
N ALA A 86 -0.02 -10.76 -4.53
CA ALA A 86 -0.82 -11.96 -4.78
C ALA A 86 -0.79 -12.93 -3.59
N MET A 87 0.39 -13.15 -3.00
CA MET A 87 0.53 -14.02 -1.82
C MET A 87 -0.26 -13.49 -0.63
N ALA A 88 -0.19 -12.19 -0.37
CA ALA A 88 -0.94 -11.57 0.73
C ALA A 88 -2.46 -11.67 0.50
N VAL A 89 -2.90 -11.46 -0.74
CA VAL A 89 -4.33 -11.56 -1.09
C VAL A 89 -4.84 -12.99 -0.94
N LEU A 90 -4.04 -13.99 -1.33
CA LEU A 90 -4.40 -15.40 -1.16
C LEU A 90 -4.63 -15.75 0.32
N GLU A 91 -3.83 -15.18 1.22
CA GLU A 91 -3.98 -15.40 2.67
C GLU A 91 -5.32 -14.87 3.19
N THR A 92 -5.92 -13.88 2.55
CA THR A 92 -7.20 -13.32 3.01
C THR A 92 -8.39 -14.25 2.75
N GLY A 93 -8.29 -15.12 1.76
CA GLY A 93 -9.43 -15.92 1.30
C GLY A 93 -10.56 -15.11 0.68
N ALA A 94 -10.37 -13.81 0.44
CA ALA A 94 -11.42 -12.91 -0.02
C ALA A 94 -11.73 -13.04 -1.50
N LEU A 95 -10.81 -13.59 -2.28
CA LEU A 95 -10.95 -13.77 -3.73
C LEU A 95 -10.71 -15.22 -4.13
N ASP A 96 -11.32 -15.64 -5.25
CA ASP A 96 -11.05 -16.94 -5.83
C ASP A 96 -9.56 -17.05 -6.17
N PRO A 97 -8.86 -18.10 -5.70
CA PRO A 97 -7.46 -18.32 -6.02
C PRO A 97 -7.15 -18.27 -7.52
N LYS A 98 -8.08 -18.72 -8.37
CA LYS A 98 -7.89 -18.67 -9.82
C LYS A 98 -7.83 -17.23 -10.34
N THR A 99 -8.62 -16.34 -9.75
CA THR A 99 -8.57 -14.90 -10.09
C THR A 99 -7.21 -14.31 -9.76
N VAL A 100 -6.67 -14.64 -8.58
CA VAL A 100 -5.37 -14.15 -8.12
C VAL A 100 -4.24 -14.73 -8.97
N GLU A 101 -4.31 -16.03 -9.29
CA GLU A 101 -3.33 -16.69 -10.15
C GLU A 101 -3.30 -16.10 -11.55
N ALA A 102 -4.45 -15.80 -12.13
CA ALA A 102 -4.53 -15.13 -13.43
C ALA A 102 -3.96 -13.71 -13.37
N TRP A 103 -4.26 -13.00 -12.28
CA TRP A 103 -3.79 -11.64 -12.09
C TRP A 103 -2.25 -11.57 -12.03
N VAL A 104 -1.62 -12.48 -11.30
CA VAL A 104 -0.16 -12.48 -11.13
C VAL A 104 0.60 -12.85 -12.41
N LYS A 105 -0.08 -13.48 -13.38
CA LYS A 105 0.51 -13.83 -14.68
C LYS A 105 0.50 -12.69 -15.69
N VAL A 106 -0.26 -11.62 -15.43
CA VAL A 106 -0.28 -10.46 -16.32
C VAL A 106 1.07 -9.75 -16.22
N ILE A 107 1.75 -9.58 -17.36
CA ILE A 107 3.00 -8.85 -17.41
C ILE A 107 2.69 -7.36 -17.31
N ARG A 108 3.25 -6.70 -16.31
CA ARG A 108 3.06 -5.26 -16.08
C ARG A 108 4.25 -4.48 -16.60
N SER A 109 3.96 -3.35 -17.23
CA SER A 109 5.00 -2.43 -17.70
C SER A 109 5.38 -1.40 -16.65
N ALA A 110 4.49 -1.12 -15.71
CA ALA A 110 4.72 -0.13 -14.64
C ALA A 110 3.79 -0.37 -13.46
N VAL A 111 4.18 0.18 -12.31
CA VAL A 111 3.32 0.26 -11.12
C VAL A 111 3.62 1.54 -10.36
N GLU A 112 2.57 2.14 -9.82
CA GLU A 112 2.67 3.22 -8.85
C GLU A 112 2.13 2.74 -7.51
N ILE A 113 2.96 2.82 -6.46
CA ILE A 113 2.58 2.48 -5.08
C ILE A 113 2.61 3.78 -4.27
N GLY A 114 1.47 4.14 -3.69
CA GLY A 114 1.34 5.39 -2.97
C GLY A 114 1.92 5.34 -1.56
N HIS A 115 2.66 6.38 -1.21
CA HIS A 115 3.19 6.58 0.13
C HIS A 115 2.94 8.03 0.56
N THR A 116 2.72 8.22 1.84
CA THR A 116 2.60 9.55 2.45
C THR A 116 3.72 9.74 3.45
N ASP A 117 4.40 10.89 3.37
CA ASP A 117 5.41 11.29 4.34
C ASP A 117 4.77 12.26 5.33
N ILE A 118 5.18 12.17 6.58
CA ILE A 118 4.66 13.01 7.67
C ILE A 118 5.83 13.64 8.41
N PHE A 119 5.74 14.93 8.62
CA PHE A 119 6.68 15.68 9.47
C PHE A 119 5.88 16.44 10.53
N ALA A 120 6.09 16.10 11.80
CA ALA A 120 5.41 16.72 12.92
C ALA A 120 6.40 17.45 13.81
N THR A 121 6.07 18.68 14.17
CA THR A 121 6.86 19.50 15.08
C THR A 121 5.97 20.10 16.17
N PRO A 122 6.50 20.32 17.39
CA PRO A 122 5.75 21.05 18.42
C PRO A 122 5.33 22.42 17.89
N ALA A 123 4.08 22.76 18.12
CA ALA A 123 3.56 24.06 17.70
C ALA A 123 3.95 25.18 18.65
#